data_711dec521b1673aa8ea327067e3e5171
#
_entry.id   711dec521b1673aa8ea327067e3e5171
#
_cell.length_a   1.000
_cell.length_b   1.000
_cell.length_c   1.000
_cell.angle_alpha   90.00
_cell.angle_beta   90.00
_cell.angle_gamma   90.00
#
_symmetry.space_group_name_H-M   'P 1'
#
loop_
_entity.id
_entity.type
_entity.pdbx_description
1 polymer ?
#
loop_
_entity_poly.entity_id
_entity_poly.type
_entity_poly.pdbx_seq_one_letter_code
_entity_poly.pdbx_strand_id
1 'polypeptide(L)'
;MSGTVGIIAGQGTLPFLVARGMRAQGRRVHCVGMRGQWEEGLPACCDAFQEAGVLQLGRWIRLFRRAGVTEVTMVGRVSKKQMHDPWLMLKALRDLPDWRTVDLWFRRLRHDRRSATLLRVVADDLAKEGVILIDSTRYIPDHMATEGTMGSVAPDARAQADIAFGWPLLEKVGGLDIGQAISVRERDVIAVEAVEGTDAMIRRTGELCRARGWTLLKSARPGHDMRADVPTIGVQTIEGLAKAGAGCVALGVGRVILVDRPAVLAAADRAGIAIVGVKA
;
A
#
# COMPACT_ATOMS: atom_id res chain seq x y z
N MET A 1 -0.15 27.31 12.58
CA MET A 1 -1.53 27.20 12.10
C MET A 1 -1.78 25.75 11.71
N SER A 2 -2.67 25.05 12.39
CA SER A 2 -3.03 23.66 12.11
C SER A 2 -3.92 23.60 10.88
N GLY A 3 -3.32 23.49 9.69
CA GLY A 3 -4.06 23.33 8.45
C GLY A 3 -4.82 22.00 8.40
N THR A 4 -5.94 21.97 7.67
CA THR A 4 -6.69 20.74 7.42
C THR A 4 -6.01 19.93 6.30
N VAL A 5 -5.84 18.63 6.51
CA VAL A 5 -5.29 17.68 5.53
C VAL A 5 -6.37 16.68 5.13
N GLY A 6 -6.40 16.30 3.86
CA GLY A 6 -7.36 15.36 3.33
C GLY A 6 -6.86 13.92 3.31
N ILE A 7 -7.79 12.97 3.44
CA ILE A 7 -7.57 11.56 3.19
C ILE A 7 -8.58 11.09 2.14
N ILE A 8 -8.11 10.47 1.06
CA ILE A 8 -8.92 9.64 0.17
C ILE A 8 -8.74 8.21 0.65
N ALA A 9 -9.78 7.67 1.31
CA ALA A 9 -9.66 6.42 2.05
C ALA A 9 -10.28 5.23 1.30
N GLY A 10 -9.47 4.19 1.08
CA GLY A 10 -9.88 2.84 0.71
C GLY A 10 -10.01 1.91 1.92
N GLN A 11 -10.08 0.61 1.66
CA GLN A 11 -10.19 -0.46 2.67
C GLN A 11 -8.88 -0.71 3.42
N GLY A 12 -9.02 -1.31 4.62
CA GLY A 12 -7.93 -1.76 5.47
C GLY A 12 -7.59 -0.79 6.59
N THR A 13 -6.56 -1.13 7.35
CA THR A 13 -6.17 -0.40 8.58
C THR A 13 -5.29 0.83 8.32
N LEU A 14 -4.67 0.93 7.14
CA LEU A 14 -3.76 2.04 6.81
C LEU A 14 -4.43 3.43 6.89
N PRO A 15 -5.69 3.65 6.44
CA PRO A 15 -6.37 4.93 6.63
C PRO A 15 -6.47 5.38 8.08
N PHE A 16 -6.68 4.44 9.03
CA PHE A 16 -6.71 4.73 10.47
C PHE A 16 -5.36 5.19 10.99
N LEU A 17 -4.27 4.51 10.58
CA LEU A 17 -2.91 4.87 10.99
C LEU A 17 -2.57 6.28 10.52
N VAL A 18 -2.84 6.59 9.24
CA VAL A 18 -2.56 7.89 8.66
C VAL A 18 -3.40 8.98 9.32
N ALA A 19 -4.71 8.75 9.56
CA ALA A 19 -5.56 9.71 10.26
C ALA A 19 -5.06 10.01 11.68
N ARG A 20 -4.67 8.97 12.44
CA ARG A 20 -4.07 9.11 13.77
C ARG A 20 -2.74 9.85 13.73
N GLY A 21 -1.87 9.53 12.77
CA GLY A 21 -0.59 10.20 12.58
C GLY A 21 -0.75 11.69 12.25
N MET A 22 -1.71 12.06 11.40
CA MET A 22 -2.05 13.46 11.13
C MET A 22 -2.51 14.18 12.39
N ARG A 23 -3.42 13.58 13.17
CA ARG A 23 -3.92 14.17 14.43
C ARG A 23 -2.83 14.30 15.48
N ALA A 24 -1.93 13.31 15.60
CA ALA A 24 -0.78 13.37 16.49
C ALA A 24 0.18 14.54 16.15
N GLN A 25 0.25 14.93 14.86
CA GLN A 25 0.98 16.11 14.42
C GLN A 25 0.14 17.42 14.46
N GLY A 26 -0.99 17.42 15.17
CA GLY A 26 -1.85 18.60 15.35
C GLY A 26 -2.62 19.03 14.09
N ARG A 27 -2.78 18.14 13.08
CA ARG A 27 -3.53 18.45 11.86
C ARG A 27 -5.01 18.06 12.03
N ARG A 28 -5.90 18.82 11.44
CA ARG A 28 -7.30 18.43 11.29
C ARG A 28 -7.45 17.52 10.09
N VAL A 29 -8.24 16.47 10.23
CA VAL A 29 -8.40 15.42 9.22
C VAL A 29 -9.76 15.50 8.56
N HIS A 30 -9.80 15.77 7.25
CA HIS A 30 -11.01 15.68 6.43
C HIS A 30 -10.92 14.43 5.54
N CYS A 31 -11.73 13.41 5.80
CA CYS A 31 -11.70 12.15 5.09
C CYS A 31 -12.81 12.06 4.05
N VAL A 32 -12.46 11.67 2.83
CA VAL A 32 -13.39 11.21 1.80
C VAL A 32 -13.23 9.70 1.66
N GLY A 33 -14.17 8.94 2.24
CA GLY A 33 -14.25 7.50 2.12
C GLY A 33 -14.78 7.10 0.74
N MET A 34 -14.07 6.21 0.05
CA MET A 34 -14.55 5.62 -1.20
C MET A 34 -15.72 4.70 -0.88
N ARG A 35 -16.91 5.02 -1.37
CA ARG A 35 -18.17 4.34 -1.01
C ARG A 35 -18.05 2.82 -1.18
N GLY A 36 -18.43 2.08 -0.11
CA GLY A 36 -18.33 0.62 -0.05
C GLY A 36 -16.89 0.08 -0.01
N GLN A 37 -15.90 0.96 0.17
CA GLN A 37 -14.47 0.63 0.19
C GLN A 37 -13.76 1.23 1.41
N TRP A 38 -14.42 1.43 2.52
CA TRP A 38 -13.82 1.93 3.76
C TRP A 38 -14.32 1.09 4.95
N GLU A 39 -13.56 1.11 6.04
CA GLU A 39 -13.85 0.30 7.22
C GLU A 39 -14.70 1.06 8.24
N GLU A 40 -15.64 0.37 8.87
CA GLU A 40 -16.42 0.89 9.97
C GLU A 40 -15.51 1.43 11.10
N GLY A 41 -15.86 2.59 11.65
CA GLY A 41 -15.04 3.25 12.67
C GLY A 41 -14.03 4.27 12.12
N LEU A 42 -13.72 4.29 10.83
CA LEU A 42 -12.84 5.33 10.25
C LEU A 42 -13.39 6.76 10.46
N PRO A 43 -14.72 7.03 10.35
CA PRO A 43 -15.26 8.35 10.63
C PRO A 43 -14.91 8.91 12.02
N ALA A 44 -14.85 8.05 13.05
CA ALA A 44 -14.50 8.46 14.41
C ALA A 44 -13.02 8.90 14.57
N CYS A 45 -12.17 8.55 13.62
CA CYS A 45 -10.75 8.96 13.58
C CYS A 45 -10.54 10.31 12.86
N CYS A 46 -11.60 10.89 12.27
CA CYS A 46 -11.53 12.08 11.43
C CYS A 46 -12.31 13.23 12.04
N ASP A 47 -11.93 14.48 11.76
CA ASP A 47 -12.68 15.67 12.20
C ASP A 47 -13.89 15.93 11.28
N ALA A 48 -13.82 15.48 10.02
CA ALA A 48 -14.92 15.44 9.08
C ALA A 48 -14.81 14.22 8.18
N PHE A 49 -15.94 13.58 7.90
CA PHE A 49 -16.02 12.42 7.02
C PHE A 49 -17.16 12.56 6.02
N GLN A 50 -16.87 12.26 4.76
CA GLN A 50 -17.86 12.25 3.69
C GLN A 50 -17.59 11.07 2.75
N GLU A 51 -18.60 10.62 2.00
CA GLU A 51 -18.45 9.57 1.02
C GLU A 51 -18.54 10.10 -0.41
N ALA A 52 -17.72 9.47 -1.26
CA ALA A 52 -17.84 9.65 -2.71
C ALA A 52 -17.57 8.32 -3.43
N GLY A 53 -18.13 8.14 -4.62
CA GLY A 53 -17.84 6.98 -5.46
C GLY A 53 -16.38 6.99 -5.94
N VAL A 54 -15.83 5.79 -6.19
CA VAL A 54 -14.45 5.64 -6.68
C VAL A 54 -14.22 6.38 -8.01
N LEU A 55 -15.24 6.47 -8.86
CA LEU A 55 -15.18 7.13 -10.17
C LEU A 55 -15.76 8.57 -10.15
N GLN A 56 -15.73 9.24 -8.99
CA GLN A 56 -16.28 10.59 -8.81
C GLN A 56 -15.18 11.62 -8.44
N LEU A 57 -14.13 11.71 -9.24
CA LEU A 57 -12.98 12.59 -9.01
C LEU A 57 -13.39 14.06 -8.84
N GLY A 58 -14.32 14.55 -9.66
CA GLY A 58 -14.83 15.91 -9.52
C GLY A 58 -15.58 16.14 -8.20
N ARG A 59 -16.21 15.10 -7.65
CA ARG A 59 -16.83 15.15 -6.31
C ARG A 59 -15.76 15.20 -5.22
N TRP A 60 -14.69 14.39 -5.30
CA TRP A 60 -13.58 14.44 -4.33
C TRP A 60 -12.99 15.86 -4.25
N ILE A 61 -12.68 16.43 -5.42
CA ILE A 61 -12.15 17.79 -5.52
C ILE A 61 -13.07 18.81 -4.87
N ARG A 62 -14.36 18.79 -5.19
CA ARG A 62 -15.34 19.72 -4.60
C ARG A 62 -15.42 19.62 -3.09
N LEU A 63 -15.37 18.38 -2.53
CA LEU A 63 -15.42 18.15 -1.10
C LEU A 63 -14.20 18.75 -0.41
N PHE A 64 -12.98 18.49 -0.91
CA PHE A 64 -11.75 19.02 -0.35
C PHE A 64 -11.65 20.54 -0.47
N ARG A 65 -11.99 21.11 -1.62
CA ARG A 65 -11.97 22.58 -1.81
C ARG A 65 -12.95 23.30 -0.87
N ARG A 66 -14.16 22.77 -0.69
CA ARG A 66 -15.14 23.34 0.27
C ARG A 66 -14.66 23.28 1.72
N ALA A 67 -13.84 22.30 2.05
CA ALA A 67 -13.23 22.17 3.36
C ALA A 67 -11.91 22.95 3.52
N GLY A 68 -11.47 23.68 2.50
CA GLY A 68 -10.20 24.41 2.51
C GLY A 68 -8.98 23.51 2.54
N VAL A 69 -9.11 22.25 2.08
CA VAL A 69 -8.03 21.27 2.03
C VAL A 69 -7.19 21.49 0.79
N THR A 70 -5.88 21.67 0.96
CA THR A 70 -4.90 21.85 -0.11
C THR A 70 -3.94 20.66 -0.26
N GLU A 71 -3.78 19.83 0.78
CA GLU A 71 -2.95 18.64 0.78
C GLU A 71 -3.81 17.42 1.06
N VAL A 72 -3.70 16.36 0.26
CA VAL A 72 -4.43 15.10 0.44
C VAL A 72 -3.50 13.91 0.34
N THR A 73 -3.81 12.82 1.04
CA THR A 73 -3.17 11.52 0.86
C THR A 73 -4.18 10.53 0.30
N MET A 74 -3.70 9.53 -0.46
CA MET A 74 -4.52 8.42 -0.92
C MET A 74 -4.02 7.13 -0.27
N VAL A 75 -4.85 6.49 0.54
CA VAL A 75 -4.45 5.33 1.35
C VAL A 75 -5.56 4.29 1.43
N GLY A 76 -5.14 3.03 1.56
CA GLY A 76 -6.05 1.89 1.60
C GLY A 76 -6.23 1.23 0.23
N ARG A 77 -6.77 0.02 0.25
CA ARG A 77 -6.97 -0.78 -0.97
C ARG A 77 -8.32 -0.45 -1.60
N VAL A 78 -8.36 -0.46 -2.93
CA VAL A 78 -9.59 -0.42 -3.71
C VAL A 78 -9.77 -1.76 -4.41
N SER A 79 -10.83 -2.49 -4.06
CA SER A 79 -11.10 -3.79 -4.65
C SER A 79 -11.57 -3.63 -6.11
N LYS A 80 -10.82 -4.20 -7.04
CA LYS A 80 -11.22 -4.28 -8.45
C LYS A 80 -12.37 -5.27 -8.70
N LYS A 81 -12.68 -6.16 -7.74
CA LYS A 81 -13.75 -7.18 -7.89
C LYS A 81 -15.12 -6.57 -8.14
N GLN A 82 -15.40 -5.40 -7.56
CA GLN A 82 -16.67 -4.70 -7.76
C GLN A 82 -16.80 -4.05 -9.15
N MET A 83 -15.69 -3.86 -9.87
CA MET A 83 -15.71 -3.28 -11.22
C MET A 83 -16.16 -4.28 -12.30
N HIS A 84 -16.24 -5.58 -11.97
CA HIS A 84 -16.59 -6.65 -12.90
C HIS A 84 -17.96 -7.30 -12.61
N ASP A 85 -18.73 -6.80 -11.63
CA ASP A 85 -20.05 -7.34 -11.30
C ASP A 85 -21.16 -6.47 -11.93
N PRO A 86 -21.85 -6.98 -12.99
CA PRO A 86 -22.92 -6.23 -13.68
C PRO A 86 -24.11 -5.87 -12.78
N TRP A 87 -24.39 -6.67 -11.74
CA TRP A 87 -25.49 -6.43 -10.80
C TRP A 87 -25.20 -5.31 -9.82
N LEU A 88 -23.92 -5.10 -9.49
CA LEU A 88 -23.48 -3.95 -8.72
C LEU A 88 -23.55 -2.65 -9.52
N MET A 89 -23.41 -2.71 -10.85
CA MET A 89 -23.64 -1.54 -11.72
C MET A 89 -25.07 -1.01 -11.64
N LEU A 90 -26.07 -1.87 -11.50
CA LEU A 90 -27.48 -1.46 -11.37
C LEU A 90 -27.84 -0.86 -10.00
N LYS A 91 -27.17 -1.27 -8.92
CA LYS A 91 -27.26 -0.60 -7.59
C LYS A 91 -26.54 0.75 -7.56
N ALA A 92 -25.77 1.08 -8.57
CA ALA A 92 -24.77 2.14 -8.60
C ALA A 92 -25.20 3.40 -9.36
N LEU A 93 -26.50 3.72 -9.48
CA LEU A 93 -26.92 5.06 -9.93
C LEU A 93 -26.25 6.20 -9.14
N ARG A 94 -25.85 5.91 -7.89
CA ARG A 94 -25.09 6.83 -7.02
C ARG A 94 -23.56 6.85 -7.31
N ASP A 95 -23.04 5.85 -8.00
CA ASP A 95 -21.59 5.66 -8.24
C ASP A 95 -21.22 5.83 -9.72
N LEU A 96 -22.16 6.33 -10.54
CA LEU A 96 -21.86 6.69 -11.91
C LEU A 96 -20.62 7.61 -11.94
N PRO A 97 -19.70 7.36 -12.90
CA PRO A 97 -18.57 8.24 -13.11
C PRO A 97 -19.08 9.67 -13.32
N ASP A 98 -18.47 10.63 -12.64
CA ASP A 98 -18.74 12.02 -12.99
C ASP A 98 -18.09 12.37 -14.33
N TRP A 99 -18.58 13.45 -14.96
CA TRP A 99 -18.11 13.88 -16.27
C TRP A 99 -16.59 14.08 -16.32
N ARG A 100 -16.00 14.55 -15.23
CA ARG A 100 -14.55 14.76 -15.12
C ARG A 100 -13.79 13.44 -15.20
N THR A 101 -14.23 12.42 -14.49
CA THR A 101 -13.65 11.06 -14.56
C THR A 101 -13.80 10.46 -15.96
N VAL A 102 -14.95 10.64 -16.59
CA VAL A 102 -15.20 10.18 -17.99
C VAL A 102 -14.23 10.86 -18.96
N ASP A 103 -14.10 12.19 -18.90
CA ASP A 103 -13.19 12.96 -19.75
C ASP A 103 -11.73 12.51 -19.59
N LEU A 104 -11.27 12.36 -18.35
CA LEU A 104 -9.91 11.86 -18.05
C LEU A 104 -9.68 10.44 -18.59
N TRP A 105 -10.67 9.57 -18.44
CA TRP A 105 -10.61 8.22 -18.97
C TRP A 105 -10.41 8.22 -20.49
N PHE A 106 -11.24 8.93 -21.24
CA PHE A 106 -11.16 8.97 -22.70
C PHE A 106 -9.90 9.67 -23.21
N ARG A 107 -9.44 10.75 -22.56
CA ARG A 107 -8.30 11.54 -23.04
C ARG A 107 -6.95 10.96 -22.64
N ARG A 108 -6.82 10.32 -21.44
CA ARG A 108 -5.52 9.98 -20.88
C ARG A 108 -5.35 8.51 -20.50
N LEU A 109 -6.41 7.80 -20.10
CA LEU A 109 -6.33 6.45 -19.56
C LEU A 109 -6.73 5.36 -20.52
N ARG A 110 -7.33 5.70 -21.66
CA ARG A 110 -7.84 4.73 -22.64
C ARG A 110 -6.76 3.77 -23.15
N HIS A 111 -5.54 4.24 -23.29
CA HIS A 111 -4.42 3.50 -23.87
C HIS A 111 -3.42 2.97 -22.84
N ASP A 112 -3.42 3.50 -21.61
CA ASP A 112 -2.53 3.02 -20.55
C ASP A 112 -3.29 2.97 -19.21
N ARG A 113 -3.57 1.73 -18.79
CA ARG A 113 -4.33 1.42 -17.55
C ARG A 113 -3.46 0.97 -16.39
N ARG A 114 -2.14 1.13 -16.51
CA ARG A 114 -1.22 0.81 -15.40
C ARG A 114 -1.55 1.67 -14.18
N SER A 115 -1.42 1.09 -13.00
CA SER A 115 -1.74 1.78 -11.73
C SER A 115 -0.93 3.07 -11.58
N ALA A 116 0.34 3.06 -11.95
CA ALA A 116 1.20 4.25 -11.89
C ALA A 116 0.71 5.40 -12.80
N THR A 117 0.24 5.09 -14.02
CA THR A 117 -0.33 6.09 -14.93
C THR A 117 -1.64 6.65 -14.40
N LEU A 118 -2.52 5.77 -13.89
CA LEU A 118 -3.79 6.18 -13.28
C LEU A 118 -3.55 7.16 -12.12
N LEU A 119 -2.65 6.80 -11.20
CA LEU A 119 -2.33 7.63 -10.04
C LEU A 119 -1.75 8.97 -10.42
N ARG A 120 -0.84 9.01 -11.39
CA ARG A 120 -0.27 10.26 -11.91
C ARG A 120 -1.35 11.16 -12.50
N VAL A 121 -2.22 10.61 -13.34
CA VAL A 121 -3.32 11.38 -13.98
C VAL A 121 -4.28 11.95 -12.93
N VAL A 122 -4.61 11.18 -11.90
CA VAL A 122 -5.45 11.64 -10.77
C VAL A 122 -4.72 12.73 -9.99
N ALA A 123 -3.44 12.54 -9.67
CA ALA A 123 -2.63 13.53 -8.94
C ALA A 123 -2.51 14.85 -9.70
N ASP A 124 -2.23 14.78 -11.01
CA ASP A 124 -2.15 15.97 -11.88
C ASP A 124 -3.48 16.73 -11.94
N ASP A 125 -4.59 16.00 -11.96
CA ASP A 125 -5.91 16.60 -12.05
C ASP A 125 -6.36 17.24 -10.73
N LEU A 126 -6.05 16.61 -9.59
CA LEU A 126 -6.20 17.19 -8.26
C LEU A 126 -5.37 18.50 -8.14
N ALA A 127 -4.11 18.46 -8.56
CA ALA A 127 -3.18 19.61 -8.48
C ALA A 127 -3.67 20.82 -9.28
N LYS A 128 -4.31 20.65 -10.45
CA LYS A 128 -4.91 21.75 -11.23
C LYS A 128 -5.99 22.51 -10.46
N GLU A 129 -6.60 21.85 -9.50
CA GLU A 129 -7.66 22.45 -8.66
C GLU A 129 -7.15 22.91 -7.30
N GLY A 130 -5.83 22.97 -7.12
CA GLY A 130 -5.20 23.40 -5.88
C GLY A 130 -5.22 22.34 -4.75
N VAL A 131 -5.47 21.07 -5.08
CA VAL A 131 -5.44 19.96 -4.14
C VAL A 131 -4.25 19.07 -4.49
N ILE A 132 -3.20 19.11 -3.68
CA ILE A 132 -1.93 18.41 -3.94
C ILE A 132 -1.97 17.02 -3.30
N LEU A 133 -1.75 15.97 -4.09
CA LEU A 133 -1.54 14.62 -3.57
C LEU A 133 -0.12 14.54 -2.98
N ILE A 134 -0.04 14.25 -1.69
CA ILE A 134 1.21 14.16 -0.94
C ILE A 134 1.48 12.73 -0.48
N ASP A 135 2.74 12.45 -0.12
CA ASP A 135 3.17 11.16 0.42
C ASP A 135 2.47 10.85 1.75
N SER A 136 1.79 9.72 1.79
CA SER A 136 1.06 9.25 2.98
C SER A 136 1.98 8.83 4.12
N THR A 137 3.21 8.41 3.82
CA THR A 137 4.19 7.96 4.82
C THR A 137 4.70 9.09 5.69
N ARG A 138 4.57 10.34 5.23
CA ARG A 138 4.93 11.55 6.00
C ARG A 138 4.30 11.60 7.40
N TYR A 139 3.12 11.03 7.56
CA TYR A 139 2.37 11.03 8.83
C TYR A 139 2.54 9.76 9.65
N ILE A 140 3.27 8.78 9.13
CA ILE A 140 3.49 7.49 9.77
C ILE A 140 4.98 7.05 9.68
N PRO A 141 5.98 7.94 9.94
CA PRO A 141 7.39 7.59 9.78
C PRO A 141 7.81 6.40 10.66
N ASP A 142 7.22 6.27 11.85
CA ASP A 142 7.50 5.18 12.78
C ASP A 142 7.02 3.81 12.29
N HIS A 143 6.18 3.77 11.27
CA HIS A 143 5.70 2.54 10.62
C HIS A 143 6.53 2.13 9.41
N MET A 144 7.51 2.92 9.01
CA MET A 144 8.40 2.56 7.89
C MET A 144 9.45 1.54 8.31
N ALA A 145 9.85 0.68 7.37
CA ALA A 145 10.96 -0.22 7.58
C ALA A 145 12.25 0.56 7.86
N THR A 146 12.97 0.18 8.91
CA THR A 146 14.24 0.77 9.34
C THR A 146 15.39 -0.18 9.06
N GLU A 147 16.62 0.33 8.97
CA GLU A 147 17.82 -0.44 8.67
C GLU A 147 18.13 -1.50 9.75
N GLY A 148 18.62 -2.64 9.32
CA GLY A 148 19.05 -3.73 10.22
C GLY A 148 17.89 -4.61 10.69
N THR A 149 18.15 -5.40 11.71
CA THR A 149 17.17 -6.32 12.29
C THR A 149 16.09 -5.53 13.06
N MET A 150 14.82 -5.83 12.75
CA MET A 150 13.66 -5.24 13.40
C MET A 150 12.91 -6.32 14.18
N GLY A 151 13.05 -6.43 15.44
CA GLY A 151 12.49 -7.50 16.27
C GLY A 151 13.58 -8.27 16.95
N SER A 152 13.23 -9.38 17.62
CA SER A 152 14.15 -10.16 18.44
C SER A 152 14.87 -11.28 17.67
N VAL A 153 14.33 -11.68 16.51
CA VAL A 153 14.88 -12.78 15.70
C VAL A 153 15.86 -12.22 14.66
N ALA A 154 17.11 -12.67 14.71
CA ALA A 154 18.13 -12.30 13.75
C ALA A 154 18.09 -13.25 12.52
N PRO A 155 18.43 -12.75 11.30
CA PRO A 155 18.57 -13.60 10.13
C PRO A 155 19.77 -14.55 10.26
N ASP A 156 19.60 -15.81 9.90
CA ASP A 156 20.71 -16.77 9.84
C ASP A 156 21.62 -16.49 8.61
N ALA A 157 22.75 -17.18 8.53
CA ALA A 157 23.72 -17.00 7.43
C ALA A 157 23.12 -17.29 6.05
N ARG A 158 22.18 -18.25 5.96
CA ARG A 158 21.47 -18.57 4.72
C ARG A 158 20.56 -17.42 4.32
N ALA A 159 19.74 -16.89 5.22
CA ALA A 159 18.86 -15.75 4.95
C ALA A 159 19.67 -14.53 4.50
N GLN A 160 20.84 -14.27 5.12
CA GLN A 160 21.72 -13.18 4.70
C GLN A 160 22.26 -13.40 3.27
N ALA A 161 22.66 -14.63 2.93
CA ALA A 161 23.10 -14.97 1.57
C ALA A 161 21.97 -14.86 0.53
N ASP A 162 20.73 -15.24 0.91
CA ASP A 162 19.54 -15.11 0.07
C ASP A 162 19.17 -13.65 -0.16
N ILE A 163 19.30 -12.80 0.86
CA ILE A 163 19.08 -11.35 0.75
C ILE A 163 20.12 -10.75 -0.21
N ALA A 164 21.40 -11.03 -0.01
CA ALA A 164 22.47 -10.49 -0.85
C ALA A 164 22.31 -10.89 -2.33
N PHE A 165 21.90 -12.13 -2.58
CA PHE A 165 21.63 -12.62 -3.94
C PHE A 165 20.36 -12.03 -4.54
N GLY A 166 19.26 -12.02 -3.77
CA GLY A 166 17.93 -11.68 -4.29
C GLY A 166 17.68 -10.19 -4.40
N TRP A 167 18.37 -9.36 -3.61
CA TRP A 167 18.08 -7.92 -3.58
C TRP A 167 18.28 -7.23 -4.94
N PRO A 168 19.39 -7.42 -5.67
CA PRO A 168 19.55 -6.87 -7.02
C PRO A 168 18.52 -7.39 -8.03
N LEU A 169 18.02 -8.62 -7.83
CA LEU A 169 16.97 -9.19 -8.68
C LEU A 169 15.63 -8.53 -8.42
N LEU A 170 15.27 -8.31 -7.15
CA LEU A 170 14.06 -7.58 -6.77
C LEU A 170 14.05 -6.17 -7.38
N GLU A 171 15.17 -5.46 -7.35
CA GLU A 171 15.27 -4.12 -7.95
C GLU A 171 15.03 -4.16 -9.47
N LYS A 172 15.54 -5.17 -10.17
CA LYS A 172 15.27 -5.36 -11.61
C LYS A 172 13.80 -5.68 -11.88
N VAL A 173 13.19 -6.58 -11.08
CA VAL A 173 11.76 -6.91 -11.17
C VAL A 173 10.89 -5.68 -10.97
N GLY A 174 11.21 -4.88 -9.94
CA GLY A 174 10.54 -3.60 -9.69
C GLY A 174 10.73 -2.59 -10.82
N GLY A 175 11.94 -2.50 -11.37
CA GLY A 175 12.27 -1.62 -12.50
C GLY A 175 11.48 -1.96 -13.78
N LEU A 176 11.15 -3.23 -13.98
CA LEU A 176 10.31 -3.72 -15.09
C LEU A 176 8.80 -3.57 -14.81
N ASP A 177 8.42 -3.06 -13.64
CA ASP A 177 7.01 -2.90 -13.21
C ASP A 177 6.23 -4.23 -13.19
N ILE A 178 6.92 -5.35 -12.90
CA ILE A 178 6.33 -6.69 -12.80
C ILE A 178 5.69 -6.90 -11.43
N GLY A 179 6.43 -6.59 -10.36
CA GLY A 179 5.99 -6.77 -8.98
C GLY A 179 6.95 -6.13 -7.98
N GLN A 180 6.66 -6.32 -6.71
CA GLN A 180 7.38 -5.66 -5.62
C GLN A 180 7.90 -6.65 -4.56
N ALA A 181 7.76 -7.96 -4.81
CA ALA A 181 8.28 -9.00 -3.94
C ALA A 181 8.77 -10.22 -4.73
N ILE A 182 9.78 -10.87 -4.16
CA ILE A 182 10.31 -12.18 -4.61
C ILE A 182 10.55 -13.07 -3.40
N SER A 183 10.50 -14.37 -3.59
CA SER A 183 10.93 -15.37 -2.59
C SER A 183 12.19 -16.07 -3.06
N VAL A 184 13.13 -16.25 -2.12
CA VAL A 184 14.45 -16.82 -2.41
C VAL A 184 14.79 -17.89 -1.37
N ARG A 185 15.44 -18.97 -1.79
CA ARG A 185 16.05 -19.96 -0.91
C ARG A 185 17.31 -20.51 -1.55
N GLU A 186 18.40 -20.53 -0.76
CA GLU A 186 19.71 -21.06 -1.20
C GLU A 186 20.20 -20.41 -2.50
N ARG A 187 19.96 -19.08 -2.63
CA ARG A 187 20.29 -18.27 -3.82
C ARG A 187 19.54 -18.72 -5.08
N ASP A 188 18.35 -19.28 -4.93
CA ASP A 188 17.45 -19.58 -6.03
C ASP A 188 16.12 -18.85 -5.85
N VAL A 189 15.60 -18.24 -6.92
CA VAL A 189 14.32 -17.53 -6.90
C VAL A 189 13.18 -18.53 -7.07
N ILE A 190 12.41 -18.74 -6.01
CA ILE A 190 11.28 -19.68 -6.02
C ILE A 190 10.06 -19.08 -6.71
N ALA A 191 9.75 -17.81 -6.41
CA ALA A 191 8.60 -17.13 -6.98
C ALA A 191 8.85 -15.61 -7.07
N VAL A 192 8.21 -15.00 -8.06
CA VAL A 192 8.16 -13.55 -8.27
C VAL A 192 6.68 -13.14 -8.17
N GLU A 193 6.39 -12.09 -7.39
CA GLU A 193 5.06 -11.49 -7.34
C GLU A 193 4.73 -10.81 -8.68
N ALA A 194 3.51 -10.99 -9.14
CA ALA A 194 2.97 -10.27 -10.28
C ALA A 194 1.53 -9.79 -9.96
N VAL A 195 0.59 -9.95 -10.87
CA VAL A 195 -0.80 -9.49 -10.73
C VAL A 195 -1.58 -10.18 -9.59
N GLU A 196 -1.11 -11.36 -9.16
CA GLU A 196 -1.74 -12.14 -8.09
C GLU A 196 -1.60 -11.52 -6.69
N GLY A 197 -0.58 -10.69 -6.48
CA GLY A 197 -0.28 -10.03 -5.21
C GLY A 197 0.50 -10.89 -4.22
N THR A 198 1.06 -10.24 -3.19
CA THR A 198 2.02 -10.84 -2.23
C THR A 198 1.46 -12.08 -1.52
N ASP A 199 0.21 -12.04 -1.06
CA ASP A 199 -0.36 -13.16 -0.28
C ASP A 199 -0.51 -14.44 -1.12
N ALA A 200 -0.87 -14.30 -2.40
CA ALA A 200 -0.95 -15.44 -3.32
C ALA A 200 0.43 -15.97 -3.67
N MET A 201 1.41 -15.10 -3.87
CA MET A 201 2.81 -15.48 -4.12
C MET A 201 3.39 -16.21 -2.91
N ILE A 202 3.13 -15.78 -1.66
CA ILE A 202 3.57 -16.46 -0.43
C ILE A 202 3.01 -17.89 -0.38
N ARG A 203 1.71 -18.09 -0.64
CA ARG A 203 1.12 -19.43 -0.68
C ARG A 203 1.78 -20.31 -1.74
N ARG A 204 1.92 -19.80 -2.95
CA ARG A 204 2.58 -20.51 -4.05
C ARG A 204 4.01 -20.88 -3.71
N THR A 205 4.74 -19.99 -3.04
CA THR A 205 6.10 -20.30 -2.56
C THR A 205 6.10 -21.49 -1.61
N GLY A 206 5.17 -21.54 -0.63
CA GLY A 206 5.04 -22.66 0.30
C GLY A 206 4.68 -23.99 -0.39
N GLU A 207 3.92 -23.94 -1.49
CA GLU A 207 3.58 -25.12 -2.29
C GLU A 207 4.77 -25.62 -3.11
N LEU A 208 5.54 -24.71 -3.72
CA LEU A 208 6.71 -25.01 -4.55
C LEU A 208 7.92 -25.43 -3.71
N CYS A 209 8.13 -24.77 -2.56
CA CYS A 209 9.26 -25.00 -1.67
C CYS A 209 8.81 -25.62 -0.34
N ARG A 210 8.76 -26.95 -0.26
CA ARG A 210 8.42 -27.65 0.99
C ARG A 210 9.50 -27.55 2.06
N ALA A 211 10.72 -27.20 1.68
CA ALA A 211 11.80 -26.92 2.61
C ALA A 211 11.56 -25.57 3.29
N ARG A 212 11.56 -25.58 4.63
CA ARG A 212 11.36 -24.35 5.41
C ARG A 212 12.57 -23.43 5.39
N GLY A 213 12.35 -22.17 5.79
CA GLY A 213 13.41 -21.20 5.98
C GLY A 213 13.76 -20.39 4.73
N TRP A 214 12.85 -20.25 3.76
CA TRP A 214 13.02 -19.34 2.62
C TRP A 214 12.82 -17.87 3.05
N THR A 215 13.34 -16.95 2.26
CA THR A 215 13.32 -15.51 2.52
C THR A 215 12.38 -14.79 1.57
N LEU A 216 11.46 -13.98 2.10
CA LEU A 216 10.72 -12.98 1.33
C LEU A 216 11.55 -11.71 1.22
N LEU A 217 11.72 -11.17 0.01
CA LEU A 217 12.26 -9.83 -0.22
C LEU A 217 11.14 -8.94 -0.78
N LYS A 218 10.92 -7.76 -0.16
CA LYS A 218 9.86 -6.83 -0.60
C LYS A 218 10.33 -5.39 -0.50
N SER A 219 10.12 -4.62 -1.59
CA SER A 219 10.45 -3.20 -1.63
C SER A 219 9.67 -2.48 -2.72
N ALA A 220 9.39 -1.19 -2.52
CA ALA A 220 9.09 -0.33 -3.65
C ALA A 220 10.33 -0.21 -4.56
N ARG A 221 10.12 -0.08 -5.86
CA ARG A 221 11.20 0.17 -6.82
C ARG A 221 11.92 1.49 -6.54
N PRO A 222 13.18 1.66 -6.95
CA PRO A 222 13.84 2.95 -6.96
C PRO A 222 13.01 3.98 -7.74
N GLY A 223 12.82 5.19 -7.17
CA GLY A 223 12.00 6.25 -7.80
C GLY A 223 10.48 5.96 -7.83
N HIS A 224 10.00 5.00 -7.02
CA HIS A 224 8.56 4.76 -6.85
C HIS A 224 7.83 6.01 -6.33
N ASP A 225 6.63 6.24 -6.86
CA ASP A 225 5.79 7.34 -6.39
C ASP A 225 5.13 6.98 -5.05
N MET A 226 5.73 7.45 -3.95
CA MET A 226 5.26 7.16 -2.58
C MET A 226 3.95 7.87 -2.21
N ARG A 227 3.37 8.67 -3.10
CA ARG A 227 2.08 9.32 -2.87
C ARG A 227 0.91 8.34 -2.82
N ALA A 228 1.08 7.17 -3.43
CA ALA A 228 0.09 6.10 -3.40
C ALA A 228 0.75 4.75 -3.72
N ASP A 229 0.06 3.66 -3.36
CA ASP A 229 0.47 2.27 -3.61
C ASP A 229 1.82 1.89 -2.97
N VAL A 230 2.09 2.43 -1.77
CA VAL A 230 3.28 2.07 -1.00
C VAL A 230 3.16 0.62 -0.54
N PRO A 231 4.18 -0.23 -0.78
CA PRO A 231 4.18 -1.61 -0.30
C PRO A 231 3.95 -1.71 1.21
N THR A 232 3.15 -2.66 1.62
CA THR A 232 2.84 -2.88 3.04
C THR A 232 3.05 -4.34 3.43
N ILE A 233 3.37 -4.56 4.72
CA ILE A 233 3.21 -5.85 5.40
C ILE A 233 2.40 -5.64 6.67
N GLY A 234 1.59 -6.63 7.03
CA GLY A 234 0.78 -6.65 8.24
C GLY A 234 0.89 -7.98 8.96
N VAL A 235 0.20 -8.13 10.10
CA VAL A 235 0.17 -9.38 10.87
C VAL A 235 -0.28 -10.56 10.00
N GLN A 236 -1.28 -10.38 9.14
CA GLN A 236 -1.75 -11.42 8.22
C GLN A 236 -0.66 -11.89 7.25
N THR A 237 0.21 -10.98 6.79
CA THR A 237 1.35 -11.34 5.94
C THR A 237 2.32 -12.24 6.71
N ILE A 238 2.63 -11.90 7.97
CA ILE A 238 3.51 -12.71 8.84
C ILE A 238 2.91 -14.09 9.10
N GLU A 239 1.61 -14.17 9.39
CA GLU A 239 0.91 -15.44 9.56
C GLU A 239 0.94 -16.29 8.29
N GLY A 240 0.75 -15.68 7.12
CA GLY A 240 0.88 -16.32 5.82
C GLY A 240 2.28 -16.89 5.60
N LEU A 241 3.32 -16.12 5.90
CA LEU A 241 4.72 -16.51 5.83
C LEU A 241 5.04 -17.69 6.76
N ALA A 242 4.57 -17.64 8.02
CA ALA A 242 4.74 -18.72 8.98
C ALA A 242 4.13 -20.03 8.49
N LYS A 243 2.90 -19.98 7.95
CA LYS A 243 2.20 -21.13 7.36
C LYS A 243 2.96 -21.69 6.16
N ALA A 244 3.47 -20.81 5.31
CA ALA A 244 4.22 -21.17 4.09
C ALA A 244 5.67 -21.61 4.38
N GLY A 245 6.15 -21.48 5.63
CA GLY A 245 7.48 -21.94 6.03
C GLY A 245 8.62 -20.96 5.77
N ALA A 246 8.35 -19.67 5.66
CA ALA A 246 9.38 -18.63 5.59
C ALA A 246 10.18 -18.54 6.90
N GLY A 247 11.45 -18.16 6.82
CA GLY A 247 12.30 -17.89 7.98
C GLY A 247 12.74 -16.43 8.09
N CYS A 248 12.62 -15.66 7.02
CA CYS A 248 13.06 -14.28 6.99
C CYS A 248 12.22 -13.42 6.05
N VAL A 249 12.12 -12.13 6.38
CA VAL A 249 11.54 -11.08 5.55
C VAL A 249 12.53 -9.93 5.44
N ALA A 250 12.96 -9.61 4.24
CA ALA A 250 13.81 -8.45 3.95
C ALA A 250 12.97 -7.32 3.33
N LEU A 251 13.04 -6.13 3.89
CA LEU A 251 12.22 -4.98 3.52
C LEU A 251 13.07 -3.79 3.12
N GLY A 252 12.67 -3.07 2.07
CA GLY A 252 13.33 -1.82 1.67
C GLY A 252 13.16 -0.73 2.73
N VAL A 253 14.29 -0.22 3.24
CA VAL A 253 14.32 0.86 4.23
C VAL A 253 13.64 2.11 3.69
N GLY A 254 12.66 2.66 4.43
CA GLY A 254 11.87 3.80 4.01
C GLY A 254 10.95 3.56 2.81
N ARG A 255 10.81 2.29 2.35
CA ARG A 255 10.05 1.93 1.14
C ARG A 255 8.91 0.93 1.37
N VAL A 256 8.80 0.41 2.59
CA VAL A 256 7.75 -0.54 2.98
C VAL A 256 7.15 -0.12 4.31
N ILE A 257 5.82 -0.14 4.41
CA ILE A 257 5.07 0.16 5.64
C ILE A 257 4.83 -1.14 6.40
N LEU A 258 5.16 -1.16 7.70
CA LEU A 258 4.71 -2.17 8.65
C LEU A 258 3.41 -1.66 9.28
N VAL A 259 2.27 -2.21 8.83
CA VAL A 259 0.94 -1.81 9.32
C VAL A 259 0.75 -2.34 10.73
N ASP A 260 0.64 -1.43 11.72
CA ASP A 260 0.73 -1.76 13.14
C ASP A 260 2.08 -2.42 13.47
N ARG A 261 3.15 -1.66 13.32
CA ARG A 261 4.53 -2.15 13.49
C ARG A 261 4.75 -2.96 14.75
N PRO A 262 4.29 -2.56 15.96
CA PRO A 262 4.46 -3.37 17.16
C PRO A 262 3.82 -4.75 17.05
N ALA A 263 2.60 -4.85 16.51
CA ALA A 263 1.91 -6.11 16.33
C ALA A 263 2.59 -7.00 15.27
N VAL A 264 3.10 -6.41 14.18
CA VAL A 264 3.86 -7.12 13.12
C VAL A 264 5.13 -7.72 13.69
N LEU A 265 5.92 -6.94 14.44
CA LEU A 265 7.16 -7.43 15.06
C LEU A 265 6.88 -8.53 16.08
N ALA A 266 5.89 -8.35 16.96
CA ALA A 266 5.50 -9.37 17.93
C ALA A 266 5.00 -10.66 17.26
N ALA A 267 4.30 -10.58 16.14
CA ALA A 267 3.86 -11.74 15.37
C ALA A 267 5.05 -12.46 14.72
N ALA A 268 6.01 -11.73 14.18
CA ALA A 268 7.23 -12.30 13.58
C ALA A 268 8.09 -12.99 14.64
N ASP A 269 8.29 -12.36 15.80
CA ASP A 269 9.05 -12.93 16.92
C ASP A 269 8.43 -14.25 17.39
N ARG A 270 7.09 -14.29 17.60
CA ARG A 270 6.39 -15.54 17.96
C ARG A 270 6.50 -16.63 16.90
N ALA A 271 6.59 -16.25 15.64
CA ALA A 271 6.72 -17.20 14.52
C ALA A 271 8.17 -17.62 14.24
N GLY A 272 9.15 -17.03 14.94
CA GLY A 272 10.57 -17.27 14.67
C GLY A 272 11.02 -16.73 13.31
N ILE A 273 10.38 -15.68 12.80
CA ILE A 273 10.67 -15.05 11.49
C ILE A 273 11.50 -13.78 11.72
N ALA A 274 12.69 -13.73 11.13
CA ALA A 274 13.51 -12.52 11.14
C ALA A 274 12.90 -11.44 10.22
N ILE A 275 12.85 -10.17 10.68
CA ILE A 275 12.53 -9.03 9.83
C ILE A 275 13.76 -8.13 9.73
N VAL A 276 14.22 -7.86 8.50
CA VAL A 276 15.44 -7.11 8.22
C VAL A 276 15.16 -5.97 7.27
N GLY A 277 15.64 -4.77 7.61
CA GLY A 277 15.64 -3.64 6.68
C GLY A 277 16.92 -3.56 5.88
N VAL A 278 16.77 -3.50 4.57
CA VAL A 278 17.88 -3.43 3.61
C VAL A 278 17.89 -2.05 2.95
N LYS A 279 19.02 -1.35 3.00
CA LYS A 279 19.27 -0.15 2.19
C LYS A 279 19.53 -0.56 0.74
N ALA A 280 18.89 0.15 -0.18
CA ALA A 280 19.12 0.05 -1.62
C ALA A 280 20.21 1.03 -2.03
#